data_87ee1f85689d284bbb442ea2f36b9ca4
#
_entry.id   87ee1f85689d284bbb442ea2f36b9ca4
#
_cell.length_a   1.000
_cell.length_b   1.000
_cell.length_c   1.000
_cell.angle_alpha   90.00
_cell.angle_beta   90.00
_cell.angle_gamma   90.00
#
_symmetry.space_group_name_H-M   'P 1'
#
loop_
_entity.id
_entity.type
_entity.pdbx_description
1 polymer ?
#
loop_
_entity_poly.entity_id
_entity_poly.type
_entity_poly.pdbx_seq_one_letter_code
_entity_poly.pdbx_strand_id
1 'polypeptide(L)'
;MGWPGPRIAVGPVRLVKADLVGKDHVRLIVRGDDGFSFKAVAFRAAETELGQALLHRAQGRRFWLSGRAKIDDWASRPAAELHVEDAAWAD
;
A
#
# COMPACT_ATOMS: atom_id res chain seq x y z
N MET A 1 9.82 -0.92 20.20
CA MET A 1 8.68 -0.04 20.43
C MET A 1 7.87 0.11 19.18
N GLY A 2 6.62 -0.20 19.25
CA GLY A 2 5.73 -0.06 18.10
C GLY A 2 5.52 1.39 17.72
N TRP A 3 5.33 1.60 16.45
CA TRP A 3 5.05 2.91 15.93
C TRP A 3 3.58 3.25 16.17
N PRO A 4 3.26 4.36 16.85
CA PRO A 4 1.90 4.62 17.27
C PRO A 4 1.01 5.30 16.24
N GLY A 5 1.41 5.31 14.99
CA GLY A 5 0.61 5.94 13.95
C GLY A 5 -0.82 5.43 13.91
N PRO A 6 -1.78 6.26 13.59
CA PRO A 6 -3.17 5.83 13.51
C PRO A 6 -3.37 4.88 12.35
N ARG A 7 -4.31 3.95 12.53
CA ARG A 7 -4.74 3.11 11.42
C ARG A 7 -5.68 3.91 10.54
N ILE A 8 -5.40 3.93 9.25
CA ILE A 8 -6.21 4.66 8.29
C ILE A 8 -6.60 3.75 7.14
N ALA A 9 -7.67 4.11 6.46
CA ALA A 9 -8.07 3.48 5.23
C ALA A 9 -8.01 4.50 4.11
N VAL A 10 -7.40 4.13 3.00
CA VAL A 10 -7.28 5.00 1.83
C VAL A 10 -7.85 4.30 0.61
N GLY A 11 -8.54 5.06 -0.19
CA GLY A 11 -9.09 4.55 -1.43
C GLY A 11 -10.33 5.31 -1.85
N PRO A 12 -10.96 4.83 -2.89
CA PRO A 12 -10.48 3.76 -3.75
C PRO A 12 -9.24 4.19 -4.54
N VAL A 13 -8.32 3.26 -4.69
CA VAL A 13 -7.08 3.50 -5.43
C VAL A 13 -6.91 2.44 -6.52
N ARG A 14 -6.09 2.77 -7.49
CA ARG A 14 -5.72 1.84 -8.57
C ARG A 14 -4.26 1.50 -8.45
N LEU A 15 -3.91 0.29 -8.81
CA LEU A 15 -2.54 -0.15 -8.81
C LEU A 15 -1.81 0.42 -10.01
N VAL A 16 -0.71 1.13 -9.76
CA VAL A 16 0.20 1.56 -10.81
C VAL A 16 1.28 0.51 -11.03
N LYS A 17 1.84 0.01 -9.93
CA LYS A 17 2.92 -0.95 -10.01
C LYS A 17 2.96 -1.76 -8.72
N ALA A 18 3.27 -3.04 -8.84
CA ALA A 18 3.47 -3.91 -7.70
C ALA A 18 4.75 -4.71 -7.92
N ASP A 19 5.61 -4.73 -6.91
CA ASP A 19 6.88 -5.45 -6.96
C ASP A 19 7.07 -6.25 -5.70
N LEU A 20 7.76 -7.37 -5.85
CA LEU A 20 8.24 -8.13 -4.72
C LEU A 20 9.60 -7.55 -4.31
N VAL A 21 9.72 -7.13 -3.06
CA VAL A 21 10.98 -6.59 -2.55
C VAL A 21 11.44 -7.43 -1.36
N GLY A 22 12.74 -7.67 -1.31
CA GLY A 22 13.27 -8.58 -0.31
C GLY A 22 12.79 -9.98 -0.55
N LYS A 23 12.51 -10.72 0.52
CA LYS A 23 12.08 -12.10 0.40
C LYS A 23 10.56 -12.25 0.30
N ASP A 24 9.82 -11.45 1.04
CA ASP A 24 8.39 -11.64 1.20
C ASP A 24 7.60 -10.35 1.40
N HIS A 25 8.17 -9.23 1.00
CA HIS A 25 7.47 -7.95 1.09
C HIS A 25 6.92 -7.56 -0.28
N VAL A 26 5.75 -6.96 -0.28
CA VAL A 26 5.11 -6.48 -1.51
C VAL A 26 5.08 -4.96 -1.48
N ARG A 27 5.75 -4.34 -2.44
CA ARG A 27 5.75 -2.90 -2.58
C ARG A 27 4.78 -2.51 -3.68
N LEU A 28 3.95 -1.52 -3.38
CA LEU A 28 2.93 -1.04 -4.29
C LEU A 28 3.11 0.44 -4.55
N ILE A 29 2.84 0.84 -5.77
CA ILE A 29 2.60 2.24 -6.09
C ILE A 29 1.15 2.31 -6.54
N VAL A 30 0.36 3.12 -5.85
CA VAL A 30 -1.07 3.23 -6.11
C VAL A 30 -1.43 4.68 -6.37
N ARG A 31 -2.54 4.86 -7.06
CA ARG A 31 -3.01 6.17 -7.47
C ARG A 31 -4.49 6.32 -7.15
N GLY A 32 -4.83 7.41 -6.48
CA GLY A 32 -6.21 7.73 -6.19
C GLY A 32 -6.92 8.39 -7.38
N ASP A 33 -8.22 8.55 -7.25
CA ASP A 33 -9.04 9.16 -8.31
C ASP A 33 -8.69 10.63 -8.53
N ASP A 34 -8.09 11.28 -7.55
CA ASP A 34 -7.64 12.67 -7.65
C ASP A 34 -6.29 12.80 -8.35
N GLY A 35 -5.71 11.70 -8.79
CA GLY A 35 -4.41 11.71 -9.44
C GLY A 35 -3.23 11.66 -8.49
N PHE A 36 -3.46 11.67 -7.20
CA PHE A 36 -2.39 11.59 -6.20
C PHE A 36 -1.90 10.14 -6.10
N SER A 37 -0.60 9.96 -6.18
CA SER A 37 -0.02 8.63 -6.06
C SER A 37 0.87 8.56 -4.82
N PHE A 38 0.96 7.37 -4.22
CA PHE A 38 1.79 7.17 -3.05
C PHE A 38 2.29 5.73 -3.02
N LYS A 39 3.27 5.51 -2.15
CA LYS A 39 3.89 4.20 -1.97
C LYS A 39 3.23 3.48 -0.81
N ALA A 40 2.99 2.19 -1.00
CA ALA A 40 2.46 1.32 0.04
C ALA A 40 3.31 0.05 0.09
N VAL A 41 3.50 -0.48 1.28
CA VAL A 41 4.27 -1.72 1.47
C VAL A 41 3.47 -2.66 2.37
N ALA A 42 3.33 -3.89 1.92
CA ALA A 42 2.75 -4.95 2.72
C ALA A 42 3.87 -5.89 3.16
N PHE A 43 4.23 -5.80 4.43
CA PHE A 43 5.34 -6.58 4.96
C PHE A 43 4.92 -8.03 5.14
N ARG A 44 5.81 -8.96 4.76
CA ARG A 44 5.61 -10.41 4.89
C ARG A 44 4.33 -10.89 4.21
N ALA A 45 3.94 -10.22 3.14
CA ALA A 45 2.67 -10.51 2.51
C ALA A 45 2.79 -11.34 1.25
N ALA A 46 4.00 -11.59 0.76
CA ALA A 46 4.18 -12.22 -0.55
C ALA A 46 3.51 -13.58 -0.66
N GLU A 47 3.52 -14.36 0.42
CA GLU A 47 2.90 -15.70 0.44
C GLU A 47 1.48 -15.68 0.96
N THR A 48 0.98 -14.53 1.39
CA THR A 48 -0.37 -14.43 1.91
C THR A 48 -1.37 -14.20 0.77
N GLU A 49 -2.63 -14.47 1.07
CA GLU A 49 -3.69 -14.20 0.12
C GLU A 49 -3.75 -12.71 -0.23
N LEU A 50 -3.53 -11.85 0.74
CA LEU A 50 -3.47 -10.41 0.50
C LEU A 50 -2.36 -10.04 -0.48
N GLY A 51 -1.15 -10.55 -0.26
CA GLY A 51 -0.04 -10.26 -1.14
C GLY A 51 -0.24 -10.79 -2.55
N GLN A 52 -0.77 -11.99 -2.67
CA GLN A 52 -1.06 -12.58 -3.97
C GLN A 52 -2.12 -11.77 -4.71
N ALA A 53 -3.14 -11.33 -4.01
CA ALA A 53 -4.18 -10.51 -4.62
C ALA A 53 -3.62 -9.18 -5.11
N LEU A 54 -2.77 -8.54 -4.31
CA LEU A 54 -2.15 -7.27 -4.70
C LEU A 54 -1.18 -7.41 -5.85
N LEU A 55 -0.46 -8.54 -5.92
CA LEU A 55 0.49 -8.77 -7.01
C LEU A 55 -0.18 -9.17 -8.32
N HIS A 56 -1.26 -9.95 -8.24
CA HIS A 56 -1.79 -10.62 -9.41
C HIS A 56 -3.23 -10.24 -9.77
N ARG A 57 -4.03 -9.75 -8.83
CA ARG A 57 -5.45 -9.50 -9.05
C ARG A 57 -5.85 -8.04 -9.01
N ALA A 58 -4.99 -7.16 -8.50
CA ALA A 58 -5.33 -5.76 -8.31
C ALA A 58 -5.24 -4.95 -9.60
N GLN A 59 -4.57 -5.47 -10.59
CA GLN A 59 -4.34 -4.74 -11.83
C GLN A 59 -5.68 -4.47 -12.55
N GLY A 60 -5.91 -3.20 -12.86
CA GLY A 60 -7.16 -2.81 -13.51
C GLY A 60 -8.36 -2.71 -12.58
N ARG A 61 -8.18 -2.91 -11.30
CA ARG A 61 -9.27 -2.85 -10.31
C ARG A 61 -9.03 -1.73 -9.32
N ARG A 62 -10.08 -1.26 -8.71
CA ARG A 62 -10.01 -0.30 -7.61
C ARG A 62 -10.16 -1.02 -6.29
N PHE A 63 -9.43 -0.55 -5.29
CA PHE A 63 -9.45 -1.20 -4.00
C PHE A 63 -9.12 -0.20 -2.90
N TRP A 64 -9.43 -0.60 -1.67
CA TRP A 64 -9.11 0.16 -0.47
C TRP A 64 -7.93 -0.49 0.21
N LEU A 65 -7.06 0.33 0.76
CA LEU A 65 -5.95 -0.13 1.58
C LEU A 65 -6.13 0.40 2.99
N SER A 66 -5.89 -0.45 3.98
CA SER A 66 -5.88 -0.01 5.37
C SER A 66 -4.56 -0.40 6.00
N GLY A 67 -4.13 0.42 6.92
CA GLY A 67 -2.88 0.21 7.61
C GLY A 67 -2.43 1.46 8.31
N ARG A 68 -1.15 1.58 8.55
CA ARG A 68 -0.57 2.71 9.26
C ARG A 68 0.24 3.57 8.33
N ALA A 69 -0.01 4.86 8.37
CA ALA A 69 0.75 5.82 7.58
C ALA A 69 2.04 6.18 8.30
N LYS A 70 3.12 6.22 7.54
CA LYS A 70 4.41 6.67 8.02
C LYS A 70 4.82 7.88 7.19
N ILE A 71 5.17 8.97 7.87
CA ILE A 71 5.64 10.17 7.20
C ILE A 71 7.13 10.29 7.48
N ASP A 72 7.90 10.38 6.40
CA ASP A 72 9.35 10.52 6.50
C ASP A 72 9.72 11.98 6.31
N ASP A 73 10.16 12.63 7.38
CA ASP A 73 10.53 14.04 7.37
C ASP A 73 12.02 14.26 7.10
N TRP A 74 12.77 13.20 6.89
CA TRP A 74 14.22 13.29 6.69
C TRP A 74 14.59 13.95 5.36
N ALA A 75 13.75 13.78 4.36
CA ALA A 75 14.03 14.35 3.06
C ALA A 75 13.53 15.78 3.00
N SER A 76 14.06 16.56 2.08
CA SER A 76 13.55 17.91 1.82
C SER A 76 12.10 17.89 1.33
N ARG A 77 11.61 16.71 0.93
CA ARG A 77 10.22 16.51 0.58
C ARG A 77 9.63 15.49 1.53
N PRO A 78 8.54 15.81 2.22
CA PRO A 78 7.85 14.82 3.02
C PRO A 78 7.36 13.68 2.11
N ALA A 79 7.66 12.46 2.49
CA ALA A 79 7.19 11.29 1.77
C ALA A 79 6.27 10.50 2.68
N ALA A 80 5.08 10.21 2.19
CA ALA A 80 4.13 9.37 2.91
C ALA A 80 4.22 7.95 2.40
N GLU A 81 4.27 7.01 3.31
CA GLU A 81 4.29 5.59 2.99
C GLU A 81 3.24 4.90 3.85
N LEU A 82 2.44 4.05 3.23
CA LEU A 82 1.42 3.30 3.94
C LEU A 82 1.92 1.88 4.18
N HIS A 83 1.93 1.47 5.44
CA HIS A 83 2.21 0.08 5.80
C HIS A 83 0.89 -0.68 5.81
N VAL A 84 0.65 -1.44 4.76
CA VAL A 84 -0.63 -2.09 4.52
C VAL A 84 -0.84 -3.25 5.48
N GLU A 85 -1.99 -3.28 6.14
CA GLU A 85 -2.40 -4.39 6.98
C GLU A 85 -3.55 -5.18 6.36
N ASP A 86 -4.36 -4.53 5.53
CA ASP A 86 -5.48 -5.18 4.88
C ASP A 86 -5.87 -4.41 3.63
N ALA A 87 -6.69 -5.04 2.80
CA ALA A 87 -7.19 -4.43 1.59
C ALA A 87 -8.57 -5.00 1.27
N ALA A 88 -9.38 -4.21 0.58
CA ALA A 88 -10.71 -4.63 0.16
C ALA A 88 -10.99 -4.09 -1.24
N TRP A 89 -11.69 -4.87 -2.04
CA TRP A 89 -12.06 -4.44 -3.37
C TRP A 89 -13.14 -3.36 -3.31
N ALA A 90 -13.00 -2.34 -4.15
CA ALA A 90 -13.96 -1.25 -4.22
C ALA A 90 -15.00 -1.45 -5.31
N ASP A 91 -14.73 -2.32 -6.26
CA ASP A 91 -15.64 -2.59 -7.38
C ASP A 91 -16.49 -3.83 -7.17
#